data_1fcd9e185afb7ec82babf23aba71f554
#
_entry.id   1fcd9e185afb7ec82babf23aba71f554
#
_cell.length_a   1.000
_cell.length_b   1.000
_cell.length_c   1.000
_cell.angle_alpha   90.00
_cell.angle_beta   90.00
_cell.angle_gamma   90.00
#
_symmetry.space_group_name_H-M   'P 1'
#
loop_
_entity.id
_entity.type
_entity.pdbx_description
1 polymer ?
#
loop_
_entity_poly.entity_id
_entity_poly.type
_entity_poly.pdbx_seq_one_letter_code
_entity_poly.pdbx_strand_id
1 'polypeptide(L)'
;MSTVAWDFAERRLGLNLDILYPNGTAYNFRVIQDYTTGTQFTIFERYRFCAKQKAPMPEPENCIPGNTSVRFRGFLGAGKDRIDYDLYTMKLTKEETGNLEGEGTFSVVRGTEYDIPLSNSFIGTYFDGETPYAQVSNGGYYNIEIGIDDPKRWFDVPDYCPKELTDLTMIPKHIPKWTWIRLPAPRLF
;
A
#
# COMPACT_ATOMS: atom_id res chain seq x y z
N MET A 1 5.35 -11.80 0.92
CA MET A 1 4.25 -11.45 1.86
C MET A 1 4.47 -10.04 2.32
N SER A 2 3.41 -9.27 2.51
CA SER A 2 3.57 -7.90 3.00
C SER A 2 2.71 -7.73 4.24
N THR A 3 3.22 -6.97 5.20
CA THR A 3 2.44 -6.55 6.36
C THR A 3 2.33 -5.03 6.37
N VAL A 4 1.20 -4.53 6.84
CA VAL A 4 0.90 -3.10 6.83
C VAL A 4 0.35 -2.68 8.19
N ALA A 5 0.79 -1.51 8.66
CA ALA A 5 0.20 -0.82 9.79
C ALA A 5 -0.22 0.59 9.34
N TRP A 6 -1.43 0.96 9.70
CA TRP A 6 -2.00 2.25 9.38
C TRP A 6 -2.37 3.00 10.64
N ASP A 7 -1.78 4.15 10.85
CA ASP A 7 -2.08 5.06 11.96
C ASP A 7 -2.75 6.32 11.38
N PHE A 8 -4.07 6.30 11.31
CA PHE A 8 -4.84 7.42 10.79
C PHE A 8 -4.75 8.66 11.68
N ALA A 9 -4.63 8.48 13.00
CA ALA A 9 -4.55 9.60 13.94
C ALA A 9 -3.27 10.42 13.73
N GLU A 10 -2.15 9.71 13.57
CA GLU A 10 -0.83 10.32 13.33
C GLU A 10 -0.50 10.46 11.85
N ARG A 11 -1.43 10.07 10.95
CA ARG A 11 -1.30 10.16 9.50
C ARG A 11 -0.04 9.47 8.96
N ARG A 12 0.17 8.22 9.37
CA ARG A 12 1.35 7.42 9.02
C ARG A 12 0.97 6.05 8.49
N LEU A 13 1.77 5.56 7.55
CA LEU A 13 1.69 4.22 6.99
C LEU A 13 3.04 3.51 7.14
N GLY A 14 3.04 2.34 7.73
CA GLY A 14 4.20 1.44 7.81
C GLY A 14 3.97 0.18 6.97
N LEU A 15 4.93 -0.17 6.12
CA LEU A 15 4.89 -1.38 5.29
C LEU A 15 6.15 -2.20 5.54
N ASN A 16 6.01 -3.52 5.76
CA ASN A 16 7.11 -4.46 5.65
C ASN A 16 6.88 -5.31 4.40
N LEU A 17 7.82 -5.32 3.50
CA LEU A 17 7.73 -5.93 2.19
C LEU A 17 8.77 -7.02 2.03
N ASP A 18 8.29 -8.26 1.78
CA ASP A 18 9.11 -9.39 1.39
C ASP A 18 8.85 -9.71 -0.07
N ILE A 19 9.85 -9.50 -0.90
CA ILE A 19 9.76 -9.75 -2.34
C ILE A 19 10.73 -10.86 -2.71
N LEU A 20 10.18 -11.92 -3.29
CA LEU A 20 10.92 -13.05 -3.82
C LEU A 20 10.86 -13.02 -5.34
N TYR A 21 12.01 -12.99 -5.98
CA TYR A 21 12.14 -13.08 -7.43
C TYR A 21 12.17 -14.51 -7.94
N PRO A 22 11.82 -14.73 -9.21
CA PRO A 22 11.92 -16.06 -9.85
C PRO A 22 13.33 -16.64 -9.84
N ASN A 23 14.37 -15.81 -9.78
CA ASN A 23 15.76 -16.24 -9.67
C ASN A 23 16.21 -16.61 -8.24
N GLY A 24 15.27 -16.63 -7.28
CA GLY A 24 15.52 -16.94 -5.88
C GLY A 24 16.05 -15.78 -5.03
N THR A 25 16.27 -14.60 -5.61
CA THR A 25 16.70 -13.44 -4.83
C THR A 25 15.53 -12.90 -4.01
N ALA A 26 15.75 -12.76 -2.69
CA ALA A 26 14.76 -12.19 -1.78
C ALA A 26 15.24 -10.83 -1.27
N TYR A 27 14.32 -9.88 -1.24
CA TYR A 27 14.51 -8.57 -0.63
C TYR A 27 13.48 -8.37 0.46
N ASN A 28 13.97 -7.95 1.62
CA ASN A 28 13.14 -7.47 2.71
C ASN A 28 13.46 -5.99 2.92
N PHE A 29 12.44 -5.15 2.97
CA PHE A 29 12.60 -3.73 3.26
C PHE A 29 11.33 -3.18 3.89
N ARG A 30 11.51 -2.11 4.64
CA ARG A 30 10.45 -1.39 5.30
C ARG A 30 10.24 -0.04 4.61
N VAL A 31 8.97 0.34 4.46
CA VAL A 31 8.60 1.67 3.97
C VAL A 31 7.81 2.37 5.08
N ILE A 32 8.15 3.61 5.36
CA ILE A 32 7.41 4.48 6.27
C ILE A 32 6.98 5.70 5.46
N GLN A 33 5.68 5.95 5.41
CA GLN A 33 5.12 7.17 4.83
C GLN A 33 4.56 8.03 5.95
N ASP A 34 5.03 9.25 6.04
CA ASP A 34 4.53 10.28 6.95
C ASP A 34 3.83 11.35 6.10
N TYR A 35 2.53 11.37 6.18
CA TYR A 35 1.70 12.29 5.41
C TYR A 35 1.64 13.70 6.03
N THR A 36 2.02 13.84 7.31
CA THR A 36 2.15 15.15 7.96
C THR A 36 3.31 15.94 7.36
N THR A 37 4.42 15.26 7.11
CA THR A 37 5.62 15.88 6.50
C THR A 37 5.68 15.69 4.99
N GLY A 38 4.80 14.87 4.40
CA GLY A 38 4.82 14.51 2.99
C GLY A 38 6.06 13.72 2.59
N THR A 39 6.62 12.92 3.50
CA THR A 39 7.87 12.18 3.27
C THR A 39 7.68 10.67 3.32
N GLN A 40 8.54 9.97 2.58
CA GLN A 40 8.64 8.52 2.60
C GLN A 40 10.08 8.11 2.90
N PHE A 41 10.24 7.14 3.79
CA PHE A 41 11.49 6.43 4.01
C PHE A 41 11.39 5.02 3.43
N THR A 42 12.42 4.59 2.68
CA THR A 42 12.58 3.21 2.24
C THR A 42 13.85 2.67 2.89
N ILE A 43 13.69 1.66 3.74
CA ILE A 43 14.70 1.21 4.69
C ILE A 43 15.06 -0.24 4.40
N PHE A 44 16.31 -0.49 4.06
CA PHE A 44 16.91 -1.81 3.89
C PHE A 44 17.80 -2.12 5.08
N GLU A 45 17.23 -2.68 6.13
CA GLU A 45 17.95 -2.91 7.40
C GLU A 45 19.20 -3.79 7.21
N ARG A 46 19.10 -4.85 6.41
CA ARG A 46 20.21 -5.75 6.10
C ARG A 46 21.44 -5.01 5.52
N TYR A 47 21.19 -3.95 4.77
CA TYR A 47 22.26 -3.17 4.13
C TYR A 47 22.59 -1.88 4.86
N ARG A 48 21.92 -1.59 5.98
CA ARG A 48 21.96 -0.31 6.69
C ARG A 48 21.81 0.87 5.73
N PHE A 49 20.96 0.70 4.73
CA PHE A 49 20.68 1.70 3.72
C PHE A 49 19.25 2.23 3.89
N CYS A 50 19.12 3.54 3.80
CA CYS A 50 17.84 4.23 3.87
C CYS A 50 17.81 5.36 2.84
N ALA A 51 16.68 5.51 2.18
CA ALA A 51 16.44 6.67 1.33
C ALA A 51 15.21 7.41 1.79
N LYS A 52 15.30 8.73 1.78
CA LYS A 52 14.20 9.65 2.06
C LYS A 52 13.74 10.29 0.76
N GLN A 53 12.46 10.25 0.50
CA GLN A 53 11.82 10.79 -0.70
C GLN A 53 10.58 11.58 -0.34
N LYS A 54 10.00 12.30 -1.29
CA LYS A 54 8.63 12.80 -1.15
C LYS A 54 7.67 11.62 -1.17
N ALA A 55 6.65 11.63 -0.33
CA ALA A 55 5.60 10.62 -0.37
C ALA A 55 4.96 10.61 -1.79
N PRO A 56 4.92 9.46 -2.45
CA PRO A 56 4.55 9.39 -3.87
C PRO A 56 3.06 9.56 -4.13
N MET A 57 2.24 9.46 -3.10
CA MET A 57 0.79 9.41 -3.22
C MET A 57 0.13 10.33 -2.18
N PRO A 58 -1.07 10.83 -2.50
CA PRO A 58 -1.89 11.49 -1.50
C PRO A 58 -2.19 10.53 -0.34
N GLU A 59 -2.47 11.09 0.81
CA GLU A 59 -2.92 10.32 1.97
C GLU A 59 -4.17 9.54 1.61
N PRO A 60 -4.22 8.25 1.93
CA PRO A 60 -5.42 7.48 1.72
C PRO A 60 -6.54 7.90 2.66
N GLU A 61 -7.73 7.91 2.14
CA GLU A 61 -8.93 8.16 2.93
C GLU A 61 -9.21 6.97 3.85
N ASN A 62 -9.71 7.24 5.04
CA ASN A 62 -10.13 6.22 6.02
C ASN A 62 -11.61 5.82 5.84
N CYS A 63 -12.15 6.02 4.67
CA CYS A 63 -13.53 5.73 4.35
C CYS A 63 -13.63 5.15 2.93
N ILE A 64 -14.78 4.57 2.63
CA ILE A 64 -15.10 4.12 1.27
C ILE A 64 -15.22 5.34 0.37
N PRO A 65 -14.42 5.47 -0.71
CA PRO A 65 -14.43 6.64 -1.58
C PRO A 65 -15.81 6.92 -2.16
N GLY A 66 -16.21 8.20 -2.20
CA GLY A 66 -17.53 8.61 -2.64
C GLY A 66 -17.83 8.33 -4.13
N ASN A 67 -16.79 8.09 -4.94
CA ASN A 67 -16.92 7.71 -6.36
C ASN A 67 -17.07 6.20 -6.60
N THR A 68 -17.31 5.43 -5.53
CA THR A 68 -17.52 3.99 -5.61
C THR A 68 -18.99 3.63 -5.69
N SER A 69 -19.27 2.46 -6.24
CA SER A 69 -20.61 1.87 -6.25
C SER A 69 -20.56 0.42 -5.77
N VAL A 70 -21.58 0.02 -5.03
CA VAL A 70 -21.77 -1.39 -4.65
C VAL A 70 -22.17 -2.16 -5.89
N ARG A 71 -21.31 -3.07 -6.34
CA ARG A 71 -21.54 -3.94 -7.48
C ARG A 71 -22.25 -5.24 -7.08
N PHE A 72 -21.93 -5.74 -5.91
CA PHE A 72 -22.41 -7.04 -5.44
C PHE A 72 -22.42 -7.07 -3.92
N ARG A 73 -23.40 -7.80 -3.36
CA ARG A 73 -23.49 -8.17 -1.95
C ARG A 73 -23.44 -9.67 -1.84
N GLY A 74 -22.50 -10.17 -1.07
CA GLY A 74 -22.25 -11.60 -0.95
C GLY A 74 -21.97 -12.02 0.47
N PHE A 75 -21.60 -13.28 0.60
CA PHE A 75 -21.15 -13.82 1.89
C PHE A 75 -20.03 -14.84 1.67
N LEU A 76 -19.20 -14.95 2.70
CA LEU A 76 -18.20 -15.99 2.85
C LEU A 76 -18.66 -16.95 3.95
N GLY A 77 -18.24 -18.22 3.86
CA GLY A 77 -18.60 -19.24 4.84
C GLY A 77 -19.98 -19.85 4.60
N ALA A 78 -20.47 -20.58 5.60
CA ALA A 78 -21.74 -21.30 5.54
C ALA A 78 -22.44 -21.35 6.90
N GLY A 79 -23.76 -21.43 6.89
CA GLY A 79 -24.57 -21.55 8.10
C GLY A 79 -24.36 -20.39 9.07
N LYS A 80 -24.04 -20.72 10.32
CA LYS A 80 -23.80 -19.72 11.39
C LYS A 80 -22.46 -18.99 11.27
N ASP A 81 -21.54 -19.54 10.49
CA ASP A 81 -20.20 -18.96 10.28
C ASP A 81 -20.16 -18.10 9.00
N ARG A 82 -21.29 -17.60 8.59
CA ARG A 82 -21.46 -16.69 7.45
C ARG A 82 -20.98 -15.28 7.80
N ILE A 83 -20.18 -14.70 6.90
CA ILE A 83 -19.70 -13.32 6.96
C ILE A 83 -20.20 -12.60 5.71
N ASP A 84 -21.04 -11.62 5.89
CA ASP A 84 -21.56 -10.79 4.78
C ASP A 84 -20.53 -9.72 4.38
N TYR A 85 -20.40 -9.48 3.06
CA TYR A 85 -19.52 -8.44 2.53
C TYR A 85 -20.18 -7.71 1.35
N ASP A 86 -19.73 -6.49 1.14
CA ASP A 86 -20.03 -5.68 -0.04
C ASP A 86 -18.82 -5.65 -0.97
N LEU A 87 -19.04 -5.86 -2.27
CA LEU A 87 -18.06 -5.65 -3.32
C LEU A 87 -18.32 -4.30 -3.97
N TYR A 88 -17.35 -3.44 -3.89
CA TYR A 88 -17.35 -2.11 -4.51
C TYR A 88 -16.56 -2.11 -5.80
N THR A 89 -16.93 -1.22 -6.71
CA THR A 89 -16.16 -0.92 -7.92
C THR A 89 -15.94 0.58 -8.01
N MET A 90 -14.78 0.96 -8.54
CA MET A 90 -14.39 2.33 -8.79
C MET A 90 -13.65 2.44 -10.12
N LYS A 91 -13.86 3.54 -10.81
CA LYS A 91 -13.01 3.92 -11.94
C LYS A 91 -11.84 4.74 -11.42
N LEU A 92 -10.65 4.42 -11.94
CA LEU A 92 -9.44 5.16 -11.66
C LEU A 92 -9.01 5.87 -12.94
N THR A 93 -8.75 7.16 -12.84
CA THR A 93 -8.25 7.96 -13.96
C THR A 93 -6.79 8.36 -13.71
N LYS A 94 -6.04 8.55 -14.80
CA LYS A 94 -4.64 9.02 -14.71
C LYS A 94 -4.54 10.37 -14.01
N GLU A 95 -5.55 11.22 -14.13
CA GLU A 95 -5.60 12.53 -13.48
C GLU A 95 -5.66 12.42 -11.97
N GLU A 96 -6.50 11.51 -11.45
CA GLU A 96 -6.66 11.28 -10.00
C GLU A 96 -5.51 10.52 -9.38
N THR A 97 -4.96 9.54 -10.11
CA THR A 97 -3.93 8.62 -9.59
C THR A 97 -2.51 9.04 -9.93
N GLY A 98 -2.35 9.88 -10.95
CA GLY A 98 -1.07 10.29 -11.53
C GLY A 98 -0.47 9.27 -12.51
N ASN A 99 -0.81 7.99 -12.40
CA ASN A 99 -0.16 6.96 -13.20
C ASN A 99 -0.98 5.67 -13.45
N LEU A 100 -2.22 5.62 -12.97
CA LEU A 100 -3.12 4.46 -13.19
C LEU A 100 -4.40 4.90 -13.89
N GLU A 101 -4.86 4.08 -14.82
CA GLU A 101 -6.15 4.23 -15.49
C GLU A 101 -6.79 2.85 -15.62
N GLY A 102 -8.05 2.69 -15.17
CA GLY A 102 -8.73 1.41 -15.25
C GLY A 102 -9.86 1.25 -14.25
N GLU A 103 -10.15 0.01 -13.92
CA GLU A 103 -11.17 -0.37 -12.96
C GLU A 103 -10.53 -1.04 -11.73
N GLY A 104 -10.85 -0.50 -10.56
CA GLY A 104 -10.54 -1.10 -9.26
C GLY A 104 -11.77 -1.74 -8.67
N THR A 105 -11.59 -2.86 -7.98
CA THR A 105 -12.62 -3.44 -7.12
C THR A 105 -12.05 -3.71 -5.74
N PHE A 106 -12.91 -3.66 -4.74
CA PHE A 106 -12.54 -4.04 -3.38
C PHE A 106 -13.75 -4.59 -2.63
N SER A 107 -13.50 -5.52 -1.74
CA SER A 107 -14.53 -6.11 -0.90
C SER A 107 -14.29 -5.78 0.57
N VAL A 108 -15.40 -5.50 1.26
CA VAL A 108 -15.39 -5.05 2.65
C VAL A 108 -16.45 -5.82 3.43
N VAL A 109 -16.06 -6.38 4.57
CA VAL A 109 -16.99 -6.88 5.58
C VAL A 109 -17.52 -5.69 6.36
N ARG A 110 -18.83 -5.57 6.42
CA ARG A 110 -19.44 -4.57 7.26
C ARG A 110 -19.44 -5.01 8.70
N GLY A 111 -18.59 -4.37 9.47
CA GLY A 111 -18.52 -4.54 10.92
C GLY A 111 -19.57 -3.70 11.65
N THR A 112 -19.68 -3.92 12.94
CA THR A 112 -20.50 -3.09 13.82
C THR A 112 -19.84 -1.77 14.17
N GLU A 113 -18.51 -1.75 14.18
CA GLU A 113 -17.67 -0.60 14.56
C GLU A 113 -16.71 -0.19 13.43
N TYR A 114 -16.19 -1.16 12.69
CA TYR A 114 -15.23 -0.93 11.59
C TYR A 114 -15.63 -1.72 10.36
N ASP A 115 -15.42 -1.11 9.20
CA ASP A 115 -15.48 -1.81 7.92
C ASP A 115 -14.12 -2.50 7.69
N ILE A 116 -14.13 -3.82 7.48
CA ILE A 116 -12.92 -4.63 7.39
C ILE A 116 -12.64 -4.97 5.92
N PRO A 117 -11.51 -4.53 5.34
CA PRO A 117 -11.17 -4.89 3.98
C PRO A 117 -10.84 -6.38 3.86
N LEU A 118 -11.35 -7.04 2.83
CA LEU A 118 -11.06 -8.46 2.53
C LEU A 118 -10.10 -8.60 1.35
N SER A 119 -10.36 -7.87 0.28
CA SER A 119 -9.57 -7.97 -0.95
C SER A 119 -9.66 -6.71 -1.78
N ASN A 120 -8.69 -6.55 -2.65
CA ASN A 120 -8.74 -5.56 -3.72
C ASN A 120 -8.25 -6.18 -5.03
N SER A 121 -8.69 -5.61 -6.15
CA SER A 121 -8.13 -5.92 -7.46
C SER A 121 -8.11 -4.67 -8.33
N PHE A 122 -7.20 -4.67 -9.29
CA PHE A 122 -7.11 -3.63 -10.31
C PHE A 122 -6.84 -4.29 -11.65
N ILE A 123 -7.52 -3.80 -12.68
CA ILE A 123 -7.26 -4.11 -14.07
C ILE A 123 -7.23 -2.82 -14.87
N GLY A 124 -6.17 -2.59 -15.63
CA GLY A 124 -6.03 -1.35 -16.37
C GLY A 124 -4.63 -1.13 -16.90
N THR A 125 -4.24 0.13 -16.96
CA THR A 125 -2.96 0.60 -17.47
C THR A 125 -2.19 1.34 -16.38
N TYR A 126 -0.93 0.98 -16.21
CA TYR A 126 0.05 1.75 -15.47
C TYR A 126 0.89 2.57 -16.46
N PHE A 127 1.13 3.83 -16.14
CA PHE A 127 1.96 4.72 -16.96
C PHE A 127 3.29 5.00 -16.25
N ASP A 128 4.39 4.65 -16.91
CA ASP A 128 5.74 5.09 -16.54
C ASP A 128 6.09 6.31 -17.41
N GLY A 129 5.84 7.49 -16.88
CA GLY A 129 5.80 8.71 -17.67
C GLY A 129 4.68 8.65 -18.72
N GLU A 130 5.03 8.60 -19.99
CA GLU A 130 4.08 8.46 -21.12
C GLU A 130 3.92 7.02 -21.60
N THR A 131 4.76 6.10 -21.14
CA THR A 131 4.74 4.71 -21.60
C THR A 131 3.68 3.90 -20.86
N PRO A 132 2.68 3.34 -21.59
CA PRO A 132 1.62 2.53 -20.98
C PRO A 132 2.06 1.08 -20.83
N TYR A 133 1.68 0.47 -19.70
CA TYR A 133 1.84 -0.96 -19.42
C TYR A 133 0.52 -1.54 -18.93
N ALA A 134 0.08 -2.64 -19.53
CA ALA A 134 -1.07 -3.37 -19.00
C ALA A 134 -0.77 -3.89 -17.61
N GLN A 135 -1.66 -3.66 -16.67
CA GLN A 135 -1.51 -4.08 -15.29
C GLN A 135 -2.75 -4.82 -14.79
N VAL A 136 -2.50 -5.94 -14.14
CA VAL A 136 -3.48 -6.67 -13.33
C VAL A 136 -2.87 -6.90 -11.97
N SER A 137 -3.58 -6.52 -10.92
CA SER A 137 -3.17 -6.80 -9.55
C SER A 137 -4.34 -7.32 -8.73
N ASN A 138 -4.04 -8.24 -7.82
CA ASN A 138 -4.99 -8.75 -6.85
C ASN A 138 -4.31 -8.81 -5.49
N GLY A 139 -5.03 -8.43 -4.46
CA GLY A 139 -4.59 -8.51 -3.07
C GLY A 139 -5.69 -9.05 -2.17
N GLY A 140 -5.30 -9.76 -1.11
CA GLY A 140 -6.17 -10.16 -0.03
C GLY A 140 -5.58 -9.72 1.30
N TYR A 141 -6.44 -9.38 2.24
CA TYR A 141 -6.05 -8.95 3.58
C TYR A 141 -6.31 -10.10 4.56
N TYR A 142 -5.31 -10.40 5.35
CA TYR A 142 -5.35 -11.50 6.33
C TYR A 142 -4.81 -11.01 7.67
N ASN A 143 -5.31 -11.59 8.75
CA ASN A 143 -4.86 -11.28 10.10
C ASN A 143 -4.97 -9.78 10.41
N ILE A 144 -6.15 -9.22 10.15
CA ILE A 144 -6.43 -7.81 10.43
C ILE A 144 -6.65 -7.65 11.92
N GLU A 145 -5.90 -6.78 12.53
CA GLU A 145 -5.98 -6.42 13.94
C GLU A 145 -6.32 -4.94 14.05
N ILE A 146 -7.23 -4.60 14.98
CA ILE A 146 -7.59 -3.23 15.26
C ILE A 146 -6.69 -2.71 16.39
N GLY A 147 -6.01 -1.61 16.11
CA GLY A 147 -5.01 -1.02 16.99
C GLY A 147 -3.58 -1.36 16.57
N ILE A 148 -2.63 -0.64 17.13
CA ILE A 148 -1.20 -0.84 16.88
C ILE A 148 -0.50 -0.98 18.23
N ASP A 149 -0.19 -2.22 18.61
CA ASP A 149 0.39 -2.53 19.92
C ASP A 149 1.80 -1.94 20.11
N ASP A 150 2.61 -1.91 19.05
CA ASP A 150 3.96 -1.35 19.07
C ASP A 150 4.18 -0.38 17.93
N PRO A 151 3.81 0.90 18.09
CA PRO A 151 4.02 1.92 17.05
C PRO A 151 5.48 2.11 16.64
N LYS A 152 6.44 1.90 17.56
CA LYS A 152 7.87 2.06 17.26
C LYS A 152 8.33 1.04 16.24
N ARG A 153 7.90 -0.20 16.34
CA ARG A 153 8.21 -1.25 15.38
C ARG A 153 7.86 -0.85 13.94
N TRP A 154 6.78 -0.08 13.78
CA TRP A 154 6.25 0.29 12.47
C TRP A 154 6.80 1.61 11.95
N PHE A 155 6.94 2.62 12.83
CA PHE A 155 7.16 4.00 12.43
C PHE A 155 8.48 4.60 12.89
N ASP A 156 9.30 3.85 13.61
CA ASP A 156 10.60 4.33 14.04
C ASP A 156 11.58 4.39 12.85
N VAL A 157 12.11 5.59 12.61
CA VAL A 157 13.07 5.83 11.54
C VAL A 157 14.48 5.67 12.10
N PRO A 158 15.28 4.72 11.58
CA PRO A 158 16.64 4.50 12.07
C PRO A 158 17.53 5.74 11.97
N ASP A 159 18.44 5.90 12.91
CA ASP A 159 19.37 7.04 12.99
C ASP A 159 20.25 7.22 11.76
N TYR A 160 20.48 6.14 11.00
CA TYR A 160 21.26 6.20 9.77
C TYR A 160 20.46 6.70 8.56
N CYS A 161 19.17 6.97 8.70
CA CYS A 161 18.35 7.54 7.64
C CYS A 161 18.71 9.02 7.41
N PRO A 162 18.76 9.48 6.14
CA PRO A 162 19.14 10.85 5.82
C PRO A 162 18.08 11.85 6.29
N LYS A 163 18.52 13.02 6.73
CA LYS A 163 17.64 14.15 7.07
C LYS A 163 17.09 14.84 5.83
N GLU A 164 17.90 14.92 4.78
CA GLU A 164 17.57 15.51 3.48
C GLU A 164 17.05 14.45 2.49
N LEU A 165 16.39 14.92 1.43
CA LEU A 165 15.94 14.02 0.35
C LEU A 165 17.14 13.35 -0.30
N THR A 166 17.02 12.05 -0.53
CA THR A 166 18.08 11.25 -1.13
C THR A 166 18.15 11.49 -2.64
N ASP A 167 19.35 11.74 -3.15
CA ASP A 167 19.61 11.72 -4.58
C ASP A 167 19.55 10.27 -5.09
N LEU A 168 18.56 9.97 -5.91
CA LEU A 168 18.31 8.62 -6.45
C LEU A 168 19.45 8.12 -7.35
N THR A 169 20.31 9.01 -7.85
CA THR A 169 21.49 8.62 -8.63
C THR A 169 22.59 7.97 -7.78
N MET A 170 22.56 8.24 -6.47
CA MET A 170 23.54 7.72 -5.50
C MET A 170 23.15 6.37 -4.87
N ILE A 171 22.05 5.78 -5.32
CA ILE A 171 21.58 4.49 -4.78
C ILE A 171 22.60 3.39 -5.12
N PRO A 172 23.02 2.58 -4.13
CA PRO A 172 23.93 1.48 -4.37
C PRO A 172 23.39 0.51 -5.43
N LYS A 173 24.27 0.07 -6.34
CA LYS A 173 23.88 -0.79 -7.50
C LYS A 173 23.23 -2.12 -7.11
N HIS A 174 23.48 -2.61 -5.90
CA HIS A 174 22.90 -3.86 -5.39
C HIS A 174 21.48 -3.67 -4.83
N ILE A 175 21.02 -2.42 -4.70
CA ILE A 175 19.64 -2.12 -4.34
C ILE A 175 18.82 -2.05 -5.63
N PRO A 176 17.74 -2.82 -5.77
CA PRO A 176 16.93 -2.83 -6.98
C PRO A 176 16.32 -1.46 -7.27
N LYS A 177 16.48 -0.97 -8.49
CA LYS A 177 15.97 0.35 -8.89
C LYS A 177 14.44 0.45 -8.81
N TRP A 178 13.74 -0.65 -9.04
CA TRP A 178 12.26 -0.68 -8.99
C TRP A 178 11.69 -0.49 -7.57
N THR A 179 12.49 -0.70 -6.50
CA THR A 179 12.05 -0.38 -5.12
C THR A 179 11.82 1.12 -4.91
N TRP A 180 12.31 1.94 -5.84
CA TRP A 180 12.14 3.40 -5.86
C TRP A 180 10.97 3.83 -6.75
N ILE A 181 10.47 2.91 -7.58
CA ILE A 181 9.23 3.12 -8.29
C ILE A 181 8.15 3.21 -7.23
N ARG A 182 7.41 4.30 -7.25
CA ARG A 182 6.25 4.60 -6.42
C ARG A 182 5.44 3.32 -6.23
N LEU A 183 5.67 2.63 -5.10
CA LEU A 183 4.74 1.58 -4.71
C LEU A 183 3.41 2.29 -4.56
N PRO A 184 2.39 1.93 -5.35
CA PRO A 184 1.07 2.42 -5.05
C PRO A 184 0.81 1.97 -3.62
N ALA A 185 0.63 2.93 -2.70
CA ALA A 185 0.11 2.56 -1.40
C ALA A 185 -1.12 1.71 -1.67
N PRO A 186 -1.27 0.55 -1.03
CA PRO A 186 -2.56 -0.10 -1.07
C PRO A 186 -3.54 0.98 -0.65
N ARG A 187 -4.41 1.41 -1.56
CA ARG A 187 -5.56 2.22 -1.17
C ARG A 187 -6.37 1.30 -0.27
N LEU A 188 -6.04 1.32 1.02
CA LEU A 188 -6.90 0.79 2.04
C LEU A 188 -8.03 1.81 2.16
N PHE A 189 -9.20 1.35 1.96
CA PHE A 189 -10.45 2.09 1.90
C PHE A 189 -10.87 2.63 3.25
#